data_dd47f3351c7dec5cd8ea33fd98f4b49a
#
_entry.id   dd47f3351c7dec5cd8ea33fd98f4b49a
#
_cell.length_a   1.000
_cell.length_b   1.000
_cell.length_c   1.000
_cell.angle_alpha   90.00
_cell.angle_beta   90.00
_cell.angle_gamma   90.00
#
_symmetry.space_group_name_H-M   'P 1'
#
loop_
_entity.id
_entity.type
_entity.pdbx_description
1 polymer ?
#
loop_
_entity_poly.entity_id
_entity_poly.type
_entity_poly.pdbx_seq_one_letter_code
_entity_poly.pdbx_strand_id
1 'polypeptide(L)'
;MTPRLILIPLLIAIAAANASAAWAQDKGTVDAKPLPPLANPNDPKIGAKELFGRKVLPAAMPTRVLGFYAHGCIAGAEALPINGDTWQVMRLSRNRFYAHPDMVALLKRLSEKAHKDAGWPGILVGDMSQPRGGPMFTGHASHQVGLDADVWLTPMPDHRLSREEREEMSAVMMVRNDRLDVDPHVFTAGHLAVIRDAALEPTVQRIFVNAAIK
;
A
#
# COMPACT_ATOMS: atom_id res chain seq x y z
N MET A 1 -17.63 61.74 -42.01
CA MET A 1 -17.23 61.41 -40.62
C MET A 1 -17.69 60.01 -40.34
N THR A 2 -16.81 59.03 -40.43
CA THR A 2 -17.08 57.61 -40.17
C THR A 2 -16.56 57.24 -38.81
N PRO A 3 -17.38 56.62 -37.91
CA PRO A 3 -16.89 56.22 -36.58
C PRO A 3 -16.01 54.94 -36.71
N ARG A 4 -14.81 55.04 -36.16
CA ARG A 4 -13.90 53.90 -36.00
C ARG A 4 -14.37 53.04 -34.82
N LEU A 5 -14.79 51.79 -35.12
CA LEU A 5 -14.98 50.76 -34.09
C LEU A 5 -13.60 50.35 -33.53
N ILE A 6 -13.42 50.55 -32.22
CA ILE A 6 -12.27 50.04 -31.48
C ILE A 6 -12.65 48.65 -31.02
N LEU A 7 -12.08 47.61 -31.62
CA LEU A 7 -12.13 46.24 -31.08
C LEU A 7 -11.16 46.12 -29.93
N ILE A 8 -11.68 45.92 -28.73
CA ILE A 8 -10.90 45.55 -27.55
C ILE A 8 -10.75 44.02 -27.57
N PRO A 9 -9.51 43.46 -27.62
CA PRO A 9 -9.35 42.01 -27.52
C PRO A 9 -9.62 41.57 -26.11
N LEU A 10 -10.63 40.73 -25.92
CA LEU A 10 -10.92 40.02 -24.67
C LEU A 10 -9.84 38.95 -24.44
N LEU A 11 -8.86 39.25 -23.60
CA LEU A 11 -7.88 38.29 -23.16
C LEU A 11 -8.58 37.32 -22.18
N ILE A 12 -8.96 36.15 -22.67
CA ILE A 12 -9.39 35.03 -21.81
C ILE A 12 -8.12 34.44 -21.18
N ALA A 13 -7.85 34.81 -19.94
CA ALA A 13 -6.85 34.10 -19.13
C ALA A 13 -7.38 32.72 -18.79
N ILE A 14 -6.93 31.69 -19.53
CA ILE A 14 -7.13 30.30 -19.15
C ILE A 14 -6.20 30.05 -17.94
N ALA A 15 -6.76 30.15 -16.74
CA ALA A 15 -6.12 29.64 -15.55
C ALA A 15 -6.04 28.11 -15.72
N ALA A 16 -4.89 27.62 -16.16
CA ALA A 16 -4.56 26.20 -16.06
C ALA A 16 -4.50 25.85 -14.58
N ALA A 17 -5.61 25.33 -14.05
CA ALA A 17 -5.61 24.67 -12.77
C ALA A 17 -4.68 23.45 -12.92
N ASN A 18 -3.43 23.61 -12.48
CA ASN A 18 -2.56 22.49 -12.19
C ASN A 18 -3.19 21.76 -10.99
N ALA A 19 -4.15 20.90 -11.28
CA ALA A 19 -4.54 19.85 -10.37
C ALA A 19 -3.27 18.98 -10.21
N SER A 20 -2.49 19.24 -9.19
CA SER A 20 -1.56 18.27 -8.66
C SER A 20 -2.40 17.03 -8.44
N ALA A 21 -2.24 16.04 -9.29
CA ALA A 21 -2.72 14.71 -9.00
C ALA A 21 -1.92 14.25 -7.78
N ALA A 22 -2.38 14.66 -6.60
CA ALA A 22 -2.09 13.96 -5.39
C ALA A 22 -2.56 12.54 -5.71
N TRP A 23 -1.64 11.61 -5.75
CA TRP A 23 -1.94 10.19 -5.78
C TRP A 23 -2.75 9.95 -4.52
N ALA A 24 -4.05 10.12 -4.62
CA ALA A 24 -4.96 9.77 -3.56
C ALA A 24 -4.73 8.28 -3.35
N GLN A 25 -4.10 7.94 -2.24
CA GLN A 25 -4.07 6.56 -1.83
C GLN A 25 -5.52 6.15 -1.76
N ASP A 26 -5.90 5.15 -2.55
CA ASP A 26 -7.24 4.63 -2.53
C ASP A 26 -7.59 4.30 -1.08
N LYS A 27 -8.50 5.06 -0.50
CA LYS A 27 -9.02 4.74 0.80
C LYS A 27 -9.73 3.40 0.72
N GLY A 28 -9.84 2.73 1.84
CA GLY A 28 -10.67 1.54 1.94
C GLY A 28 -12.16 1.92 2.12
N THR A 29 -12.96 0.94 2.41
CA THR A 29 -14.38 1.13 2.75
C THR A 29 -14.76 0.32 3.98
N VAL A 30 -15.49 0.92 4.89
CA VAL A 30 -15.94 0.24 6.12
C VAL A 30 -16.89 -0.91 5.77
N ASP A 31 -17.72 -0.74 4.76
CA ASP A 31 -18.77 -1.68 4.34
C ASP A 31 -18.41 -2.40 3.02
N ALA A 32 -17.23 -3.02 2.98
CA ALA A 32 -16.81 -3.81 1.83
C ALA A 32 -17.80 -4.93 1.55
N LYS A 33 -18.45 -4.87 0.38
CA LYS A 33 -19.36 -5.93 -0.06
C LYS A 33 -18.59 -6.96 -0.87
N PRO A 34 -18.81 -8.27 -0.63
CA PRO A 34 -18.25 -9.30 -1.49
C PRO A 34 -18.66 -9.09 -2.95
N LEU A 35 -17.74 -9.36 -3.85
CA LEU A 35 -18.06 -9.34 -5.28
C LEU A 35 -19.08 -10.42 -5.61
N PRO A 36 -20.05 -10.17 -6.50
CA PRO A 36 -21.03 -11.17 -6.89
C PRO A 36 -20.32 -12.38 -7.51
N PRO A 37 -20.88 -13.60 -7.36
CA PRO A 37 -20.32 -14.79 -7.97
C PRO A 37 -20.29 -14.64 -9.49
N LEU A 38 -19.30 -15.28 -10.12
CA LEU A 38 -19.22 -15.35 -11.59
C LEU A 38 -20.33 -16.27 -12.11
N ALA A 39 -21.02 -15.85 -13.17
CA ALA A 39 -22.08 -16.65 -13.81
C ALA A 39 -21.50 -17.98 -14.38
N ASN A 40 -20.29 -17.94 -14.93
CA ASN A 40 -19.56 -19.12 -15.39
C ASN A 40 -18.09 -19.00 -14.95
N PRO A 41 -17.71 -19.53 -13.77
CA PRO A 41 -16.35 -19.44 -13.27
C PRO A 41 -15.30 -20.24 -14.09
N ASN A 42 -15.75 -21.11 -14.99
CA ASN A 42 -14.89 -21.93 -15.84
C ASN A 42 -14.75 -21.38 -17.26
N ASP A 43 -15.29 -20.18 -17.55
CA ASP A 43 -15.09 -19.54 -18.85
C ASP A 43 -13.60 -19.17 -19.03
N PRO A 44 -12.92 -19.70 -20.06
CA PRO A 44 -11.50 -19.43 -20.29
C PRO A 44 -11.19 -17.97 -20.64
N LYS A 45 -12.21 -17.15 -20.91
CA LYS A 45 -12.09 -15.73 -21.20
C LYS A 45 -12.04 -14.86 -19.94
N ILE A 46 -12.32 -15.43 -18.75
CA ILE A 46 -12.27 -14.68 -17.50
C ILE A 46 -10.84 -14.28 -17.20
N GLY A 47 -10.59 -12.98 -17.05
CA GLY A 47 -9.28 -12.46 -16.68
C GLY A 47 -8.82 -12.95 -15.30
N ALA A 48 -7.51 -13.20 -15.15
CA ALA A 48 -6.95 -13.72 -13.91
C ALA A 48 -7.32 -12.87 -12.68
N LYS A 49 -7.35 -11.53 -12.80
CA LYS A 49 -7.75 -10.63 -11.70
C LYS A 49 -9.16 -10.91 -11.18
N GLU A 50 -10.09 -11.35 -12.04
CA GLU A 50 -11.45 -11.71 -11.66
C GLU A 50 -11.47 -13.00 -10.83
N LEU A 51 -10.61 -13.95 -11.15
CA LEU A 51 -10.52 -15.23 -10.45
C LEU A 51 -9.81 -15.10 -9.11
N PHE A 52 -8.67 -14.40 -9.09
CA PHE A 52 -7.87 -14.21 -7.88
C PHE A 52 -8.54 -13.24 -6.89
N GLY A 53 -9.05 -12.09 -7.35
CA GLY A 53 -9.65 -11.06 -6.52
C GLY A 53 -10.95 -11.48 -5.81
N ARG A 54 -11.58 -12.59 -6.21
CA ARG A 54 -12.76 -13.16 -5.53
C ARG A 54 -12.41 -14.20 -4.47
N LYS A 55 -11.15 -14.54 -4.31
CA LYS A 55 -10.73 -15.50 -3.29
C LYS A 55 -10.61 -14.80 -1.94
N VAL A 56 -11.41 -15.25 -0.99
CA VAL A 56 -11.45 -14.66 0.37
C VAL A 56 -10.57 -15.41 1.37
N LEU A 57 -10.10 -16.61 1.01
CA LEU A 57 -9.22 -17.44 1.84
C LEU A 57 -8.05 -18.00 1.02
N PRO A 58 -6.90 -18.24 1.66
CA PRO A 58 -5.78 -18.95 1.06
C PRO A 58 -6.17 -20.35 0.54
N ALA A 59 -5.34 -20.89 -0.33
CA ALA A 59 -5.45 -22.31 -0.68
C ALA A 59 -4.98 -23.16 0.52
N ALA A 60 -5.75 -24.19 0.86
CA ALA A 60 -5.44 -25.12 1.96
C ALA A 60 -4.37 -26.14 1.50
N MET A 61 -3.13 -25.68 1.39
CA MET A 61 -1.97 -26.48 0.97
C MET A 61 -0.68 -25.83 1.46
N PRO A 62 0.46 -26.54 1.43
CA PRO A 62 1.76 -25.95 1.77
C PRO A 62 2.08 -24.72 0.94
N THR A 63 2.80 -23.77 1.55
CA THR A 63 3.17 -22.53 0.90
C THR A 63 4.02 -22.78 -0.34
N ARG A 64 3.59 -22.19 -1.45
CA ARG A 64 4.29 -22.27 -2.73
C ARG A 64 4.12 -20.99 -3.53
N VAL A 65 5.22 -20.37 -3.90
CA VAL A 65 5.27 -19.21 -4.79
C VAL A 65 5.41 -19.68 -6.24
N LEU A 66 4.66 -19.07 -7.14
CA LEU A 66 4.68 -19.30 -8.58
C LEU A 66 4.87 -17.97 -9.30
N GLY A 67 5.90 -17.86 -10.14
CA GLY A 67 6.23 -16.61 -10.82
C GLY A 67 7.03 -15.64 -9.95
N PHE A 68 6.80 -14.34 -10.12
CA PHE A 68 7.51 -13.28 -9.39
C PHE A 68 6.56 -12.13 -8.98
N TYR A 69 7.06 -11.16 -8.23
CA TYR A 69 6.26 -10.18 -7.47
C TYR A 69 5.17 -9.45 -8.28
N ALA A 70 5.38 -9.21 -9.58
CA ALA A 70 4.43 -8.52 -10.46
C ALA A 70 3.78 -9.44 -11.52
N HIS A 71 4.09 -10.73 -11.51
CA HIS A 71 3.53 -11.71 -12.45
C HIS A 71 3.60 -13.11 -11.85
N GLY A 72 2.72 -13.38 -10.90
CA GLY A 72 2.74 -14.64 -10.18
C GLY A 72 1.53 -14.83 -9.28
N CYS A 73 1.62 -15.81 -8.42
CA CYS A 73 0.63 -16.08 -7.37
C CYS A 73 1.27 -16.87 -6.22
N ILE A 74 0.53 -17.03 -5.13
CA ILE A 74 0.92 -17.81 -3.97
C ILE A 74 -0.18 -18.78 -3.58
N ALA A 75 0.18 -20.02 -3.31
CA ALA A 75 -0.66 -20.99 -2.63
C ALA A 75 -0.23 -21.09 -1.17
N GLY A 76 -1.15 -21.43 -0.27
CA GLY A 76 -0.84 -21.60 1.15
C GLY A 76 -0.25 -20.35 1.82
N ALA A 77 -0.71 -19.16 1.44
CA ALA A 77 -0.31 -17.92 2.09
C ALA A 77 -0.77 -17.89 3.54
N GLU A 78 0.03 -17.25 4.40
CA GLU A 78 -0.28 -17.00 5.81
C GLU A 78 -0.83 -15.58 5.96
N ALA A 79 -1.86 -15.43 6.80
CA ALA A 79 -2.36 -14.11 7.16
C ALA A 79 -1.49 -13.48 8.24
N LEU A 80 -1.04 -12.23 8.05
CA LEU A 80 -0.54 -11.43 9.17
C LEU A 80 -1.74 -11.12 10.08
N PRO A 81 -1.71 -11.46 11.38
CA PRO A 81 -2.76 -11.04 12.30
C PRO A 81 -2.98 -9.52 12.22
N ILE A 82 -4.24 -9.11 12.16
CA ILE A 82 -4.58 -7.69 11.95
C ILE A 82 -4.09 -6.76 13.07
N ASN A 83 -3.76 -7.34 14.23
CA ASN A 83 -3.15 -6.66 15.37
C ASN A 83 -2.04 -7.50 15.95
N GLY A 84 -0.97 -6.86 16.35
CA GLY A 84 0.06 -7.35 17.24
C GLY A 84 0.42 -6.29 18.26
N ASP A 85 1.40 -6.57 19.10
CA ASP A 85 1.85 -5.61 20.11
C ASP A 85 2.57 -4.42 19.48
N THR A 86 3.23 -4.65 18.33
CA THR A 86 4.04 -3.64 17.64
C THR A 86 3.63 -3.44 16.17
N TRP A 87 2.49 -3.95 15.73
CA TRP A 87 1.97 -3.68 14.39
C TRP A 87 0.46 -3.64 14.34
N GLN A 88 -0.07 -2.91 13.37
CA GLN A 88 -1.47 -2.96 12.97
C GLN A 88 -1.59 -2.95 11.45
N VAL A 89 -2.51 -3.77 10.92
CA VAL A 89 -2.78 -3.83 9.48
C VAL A 89 -3.77 -2.76 9.08
N MET A 90 -3.50 -2.07 7.97
CA MET A 90 -4.34 -1.02 7.38
C MET A 90 -5.19 -1.56 6.24
N ARG A 91 -6.24 -0.86 5.84
CA ARG A 91 -7.08 -1.19 4.67
C ARG A 91 -7.64 -2.61 4.69
N LEU A 92 -8.23 -3.01 5.82
CA LEU A 92 -8.77 -4.37 6.01
C LEU A 92 -9.80 -4.76 4.93
N SER A 93 -10.54 -3.76 4.40
CA SER A 93 -11.51 -3.96 3.32
C SER A 93 -10.93 -4.56 2.04
N ARG A 94 -9.63 -4.34 1.82
CA ARG A 94 -8.93 -4.86 0.64
C ARG A 94 -8.60 -6.34 0.72
N ASN A 95 -8.65 -6.94 1.93
CA ASN A 95 -8.26 -8.33 2.20
C ASN A 95 -6.86 -8.68 1.67
N ARG A 96 -5.88 -7.77 1.88
CA ARG A 96 -4.50 -7.84 1.36
C ARG A 96 -3.46 -7.90 2.47
N PHE A 97 -3.64 -8.79 3.41
CA PHE A 97 -2.73 -9.00 4.54
C PHE A 97 -2.22 -10.45 4.60
N TYR A 98 -2.08 -11.08 3.43
CA TYR A 98 -1.54 -12.42 3.27
C TYR A 98 -0.15 -12.37 2.65
N ALA A 99 0.73 -13.30 3.05
CA ALA A 99 2.07 -13.36 2.51
C ALA A 99 2.68 -14.77 2.63
N HIS A 100 3.89 -14.91 2.13
CA HIS A 100 4.76 -16.02 2.48
C HIS A 100 5.05 -15.98 3.99
N PRO A 101 5.13 -17.13 4.70
CA PRO A 101 5.45 -17.16 6.14
C PRO A 101 6.70 -16.37 6.53
N ASP A 102 7.74 -16.40 5.70
CA ASP A 102 8.99 -15.64 5.96
C ASP A 102 8.76 -14.14 5.94
N MET A 103 7.86 -13.64 5.06
CA MET A 103 7.49 -12.22 5.03
C MET A 103 6.68 -11.83 6.27
N VAL A 104 5.75 -12.69 6.70
CA VAL A 104 5.01 -12.48 7.96
C VAL A 104 5.97 -12.41 9.14
N ALA A 105 6.93 -13.33 9.21
CA ALA A 105 7.95 -13.34 10.26
C ALA A 105 8.87 -12.10 10.20
N LEU A 106 9.24 -11.66 8.99
CA LEU A 106 10.03 -10.44 8.78
C LEU A 106 9.31 -9.20 9.30
N LEU A 107 8.03 -9.04 8.95
CA LEU A 107 7.25 -7.86 9.38
C LEU A 107 7.11 -7.80 10.91
N LYS A 108 6.93 -8.95 11.57
CA LYS A 108 6.91 -9.03 13.04
C LYS A 108 8.25 -8.57 13.62
N ARG A 109 9.38 -9.08 13.14
CA ARG A 109 10.71 -8.64 13.60
C ARG A 109 10.98 -7.17 13.32
N LEU A 110 10.60 -6.68 12.13
CA LEU A 110 10.76 -5.27 11.78
C LEU A 110 9.95 -4.36 12.70
N SER A 111 8.73 -4.77 13.06
CA SER A 111 7.88 -4.01 13.98
C SER A 111 8.48 -3.92 15.40
N GLU A 112 9.09 -5.00 15.88
CA GLU A 112 9.80 -5.03 17.16
C GLU A 112 11.06 -4.13 17.12
N LYS A 113 11.80 -4.13 16.01
CA LYS A 113 12.93 -3.21 15.79
C LYS A 113 12.48 -1.75 15.74
N ALA A 114 11.40 -1.45 15.03
CA ALA A 114 10.84 -0.09 15.00
C ALA A 114 10.48 0.41 16.41
N HIS A 115 9.95 -0.49 17.26
CA HIS A 115 9.69 -0.16 18.65
C HIS A 115 10.98 0.10 19.44
N LYS A 116 11.97 -0.76 19.31
CA LYS A 116 13.22 -0.70 20.07
C LYS A 116 14.15 0.42 19.59
N ASP A 117 14.37 0.54 18.29
CA ASP A 117 15.47 1.32 17.71
C ASP A 117 14.99 2.70 17.21
N ALA A 118 13.72 2.83 16.82
CA ALA A 118 13.11 4.08 16.40
C ALA A 118 12.23 4.76 17.46
N GLY A 119 11.93 4.06 18.57
CA GLY A 119 11.03 4.56 19.62
C GLY A 119 9.56 4.65 19.19
N TRP A 120 9.18 3.97 18.12
CA TRP A 120 7.80 3.92 17.67
C TRP A 120 6.98 2.92 18.49
N PRO A 121 5.68 3.13 18.73
CA PRO A 121 4.83 2.08 19.27
C PRO A 121 4.83 0.81 18.42
N GLY A 122 5.05 0.96 17.11
CA GLY A 122 5.12 -0.10 16.13
C GLY A 122 4.96 0.43 14.71
N ILE A 123 4.70 -0.46 13.76
CA ILE A 123 4.50 -0.12 12.34
C ILE A 123 3.04 -0.30 11.90
N LEU A 124 2.65 0.46 10.88
CA LEU A 124 1.42 0.27 10.15
C LEU A 124 1.72 -0.48 8.84
N VAL A 125 1.13 -1.67 8.70
CA VAL A 125 1.32 -2.51 7.52
C VAL A 125 0.19 -2.27 6.53
N GLY A 126 0.53 -1.84 5.32
CA GLY A 126 -0.38 -1.61 4.22
C GLY A 126 -0.68 -2.88 3.41
N ASP A 127 -0.71 -2.74 2.08
CA ASP A 127 -0.99 -3.86 1.20
C ASP A 127 0.16 -4.89 1.21
N MET A 128 -0.21 -6.14 1.32
CA MET A 128 0.55 -7.34 1.02
C MET A 128 -0.19 -8.09 -0.11
N SER A 129 -0.06 -9.38 -0.21
CA SER A 129 -0.85 -10.14 -1.18
C SER A 129 -2.29 -10.34 -0.73
N GLN A 130 -3.18 -10.53 -1.70
CA GLN A 130 -4.50 -11.12 -1.45
C GLN A 130 -4.37 -12.63 -1.17
N PRO A 131 -5.41 -13.34 -0.68
CA PRO A 131 -5.29 -14.69 -0.12
C PRO A 131 -4.57 -15.74 -0.99
N ARG A 132 -4.65 -15.59 -2.30
CA ARG A 132 -3.97 -16.48 -3.27
C ARG A 132 -2.99 -15.75 -4.17
N GLY A 133 -2.62 -14.53 -3.83
CA GLY A 133 -1.80 -13.68 -4.70
C GLY A 133 -2.48 -13.37 -6.01
N GLY A 134 -1.68 -13.28 -7.08
CA GLY A 134 -2.19 -12.97 -8.41
C GLY A 134 -2.53 -11.50 -8.62
N PRO A 135 -2.93 -11.13 -9.84
CA PRO A 135 -3.26 -9.75 -10.17
C PRO A 135 -4.51 -9.28 -9.42
N MET A 136 -4.47 -8.04 -8.95
CA MET A 136 -5.51 -7.40 -8.16
C MET A 136 -6.44 -6.56 -9.04
N PHE A 137 -7.67 -6.28 -8.56
CA PHE A 137 -8.61 -5.41 -9.29
C PHE A 137 -8.12 -3.97 -9.38
N THR A 138 -7.59 -3.46 -8.28
CA THR A 138 -7.14 -2.08 -8.11
C THR A 138 -5.79 -2.03 -7.42
N GLY A 139 -5.09 -0.92 -7.58
CA GLY A 139 -3.85 -0.64 -6.89
C GLY A 139 -2.62 -1.18 -7.61
N HIS A 140 -1.77 -1.84 -6.87
CA HIS A 140 -0.41 -2.19 -7.29
C HIS A 140 -0.35 -3.33 -8.31
N ALA A 141 0.65 -3.28 -9.19
CA ALA A 141 1.03 -4.42 -10.03
C ALA A 141 1.86 -5.47 -9.26
N SER A 142 2.43 -5.10 -8.11
CA SER A 142 3.19 -5.95 -7.19
C SER A 142 2.30 -6.76 -6.24
N HIS A 143 2.88 -7.32 -5.20
CA HIS A 143 2.21 -8.12 -4.15
C HIS A 143 1.57 -9.43 -4.61
N GLN A 144 1.89 -9.88 -5.84
CA GLN A 144 1.23 -11.07 -6.40
C GLN A 144 1.69 -12.38 -5.79
N VAL A 145 2.87 -12.42 -5.18
CA VAL A 145 3.47 -13.65 -4.65
C VAL A 145 3.67 -13.63 -3.13
N GLY A 146 3.26 -12.57 -2.45
CA GLY A 146 3.37 -12.45 -0.99
C GLY A 146 4.80 -12.35 -0.46
N LEU A 147 5.73 -11.81 -1.27
CA LEU A 147 7.14 -11.59 -0.92
C LEU A 147 7.49 -10.10 -0.86
N ASP A 148 6.52 -9.24 -0.89
CA ASP A 148 6.65 -7.80 -0.72
C ASP A 148 5.47 -7.24 0.07
N ALA A 149 5.70 -6.13 0.76
CA ALA A 149 4.74 -5.48 1.65
C ALA A 149 4.94 -3.98 1.66
N ASP A 150 3.85 -3.24 1.73
CA ASP A 150 3.86 -1.82 1.99
C ASP A 150 3.93 -1.57 3.50
N VAL A 151 4.90 -0.80 3.94
CA VAL A 151 4.99 -0.32 5.32
C VAL A 151 4.84 1.20 5.30
N TRP A 152 3.89 1.70 6.06
CA TRP A 152 3.69 3.15 6.16
C TRP A 152 4.80 3.77 6.99
N LEU A 153 5.40 4.85 6.48
CA LEU A 153 6.34 5.68 7.24
C LEU A 153 5.60 6.61 8.20
N THR A 154 4.62 6.05 8.90
CA THR A 154 3.84 6.71 9.94
C THR A 154 3.88 5.80 11.16
N PRO A 155 4.39 6.26 12.31
CA PRO A 155 4.38 5.46 13.53
C PRO A 155 2.98 4.92 13.84
N MET A 156 2.89 3.68 14.26
CA MET A 156 1.65 3.14 14.77
C MET A 156 1.20 3.95 15.98
N PRO A 157 -0.06 4.36 16.10
CA PRO A 157 -0.57 4.96 17.33
C PRO A 157 -0.44 4.02 18.53
N ASP A 158 -0.42 4.59 19.72
CA ASP A 158 -0.34 3.85 21.00
C ASP A 158 -1.67 3.19 21.42
N HIS A 159 -2.70 3.33 20.57
CA HIS A 159 -4.00 2.69 20.75
C HIS A 159 -4.35 1.80 19.55
N ARG A 160 -5.28 0.89 19.76
CA ARG A 160 -5.81 0.05 18.69
C ARG A 160 -6.74 0.86 17.80
N LEU A 161 -6.36 0.97 16.52
CA LEU A 161 -7.17 1.66 15.51
C LEU A 161 -8.51 0.96 15.31
N SER A 162 -9.57 1.74 15.21
CA SER A 162 -10.88 1.31 14.78
C SER A 162 -10.86 0.88 13.30
N ARG A 163 -11.95 0.27 12.85
CA ARG A 163 -12.08 -0.11 11.45
C ARG A 163 -12.10 1.12 10.54
N GLU A 164 -12.81 2.16 10.95
CA GLU A 164 -12.92 3.44 10.25
C GLU A 164 -11.54 4.10 10.09
N GLU A 165 -10.78 4.19 11.18
CA GLU A 165 -9.43 4.77 11.14
C GLU A 165 -8.52 4.02 10.17
N ARG A 166 -8.57 2.70 10.14
CA ARG A 166 -7.77 1.88 9.20
C ARG A 166 -8.14 2.12 7.75
N GLU A 167 -9.41 2.40 7.47
CA GLU A 167 -9.89 2.66 6.11
C GLU A 167 -9.70 4.12 5.67
N GLU A 168 -9.78 5.08 6.61
CA GLU A 168 -9.81 6.52 6.31
C GLU A 168 -8.48 7.23 6.53
N MET A 169 -7.63 6.76 7.46
CA MET A 169 -6.35 7.37 7.73
C MET A 169 -5.51 7.46 6.45
N SER A 170 -4.88 8.59 6.21
CA SER A 170 -3.96 8.79 5.08
C SER A 170 -2.52 8.64 5.52
N ALA A 171 -1.66 8.11 4.65
CA ALA A 171 -0.23 8.13 4.88
C ALA A 171 0.28 9.57 4.90
N VAL A 172 1.26 9.84 5.74
CA VAL A 172 1.89 11.15 5.87
C VAL A 172 2.96 11.30 4.80
N MET A 173 2.97 12.47 4.12
CA MET A 173 3.98 12.77 3.13
C MET A 173 5.33 13.06 3.82
N MET A 174 6.36 12.30 3.47
CA MET A 174 7.70 12.39 4.06
C MET A 174 8.63 13.37 3.34
N VAL A 175 8.25 13.82 2.16
CA VAL A 175 9.05 14.70 1.32
C VAL A 175 8.40 16.07 1.16
N ARG A 176 9.20 17.10 0.97
CA ARG A 176 8.74 18.46 0.73
C ARG A 176 7.88 18.52 -0.55
N ASN A 177 7.09 19.58 -0.67
CA ASN A 177 6.22 19.80 -1.84
C ASN A 177 7.00 19.92 -3.16
N ASP A 178 8.24 20.43 -3.11
CA ASP A 178 9.14 20.50 -4.26
C ASP A 178 9.72 19.12 -4.66
N ARG A 179 9.56 18.10 -3.82
CA ARG A 179 10.05 16.72 -3.98
C ARG A 179 11.58 16.59 -4.10
N LEU A 180 12.33 17.59 -3.70
CA LEU A 180 13.79 17.60 -3.81
C LEU A 180 14.48 17.03 -2.57
N ASP A 181 13.78 17.03 -1.43
CA ASP A 181 14.35 16.56 -0.16
C ASP A 181 13.24 16.09 0.78
N VAL A 182 13.63 15.44 1.88
CA VAL A 182 12.69 15.08 2.96
C VAL A 182 12.19 16.34 3.66
N ASP A 183 10.98 16.25 4.21
CA ASP A 183 10.45 17.30 5.08
C ASP A 183 11.02 17.11 6.50
N PRO A 184 11.90 18.00 7.00
CA PRO A 184 12.54 17.85 8.31
C PRO A 184 11.55 17.97 9.48
N HIS A 185 10.33 18.50 9.25
CA HIS A 185 9.29 18.55 10.27
C HIS A 185 8.56 17.22 10.44
N VAL A 186 8.66 16.33 9.46
CA VAL A 186 7.96 15.04 9.42
C VAL A 186 8.94 13.88 9.45
N PHE A 187 9.95 13.88 8.58
CA PHE A 187 10.94 12.82 8.47
C PHE A 187 12.00 12.96 9.56
N THR A 188 11.97 12.08 10.53
CA THR A 188 12.84 12.09 11.72
C THR A 188 13.90 11.00 11.67
N ALA A 189 14.81 11.00 12.63
CA ALA A 189 15.80 9.93 12.81
C ALA A 189 15.12 8.54 13.01
N GLY A 190 13.93 8.50 13.61
CA GLY A 190 13.15 7.25 13.74
C GLY A 190 12.73 6.67 12.39
N HIS A 191 12.31 7.51 11.43
CA HIS A 191 11.98 7.06 10.08
C HIS A 191 13.21 6.45 9.38
N LEU A 192 14.35 7.11 9.51
CA LEU A 192 15.61 6.59 8.96
C LEU A 192 16.02 5.26 9.63
N ALA A 193 15.82 5.13 10.94
CA ALA A 193 16.11 3.89 11.66
C ALA A 193 15.27 2.72 11.14
N VAL A 194 13.96 2.90 10.95
CA VAL A 194 13.08 1.86 10.40
C VAL A 194 13.49 1.44 8.99
N ILE A 195 13.82 2.39 8.12
CA ILE A 195 14.29 2.08 6.75
C ILE A 195 15.62 1.32 6.80
N ARG A 196 16.55 1.75 7.65
CA ARG A 196 17.85 1.08 7.83
C ARG A 196 17.68 -0.34 8.37
N ASP A 197 16.82 -0.53 9.36
CA ASP A 197 16.56 -1.83 9.96
C ASP A 197 15.94 -2.79 8.95
N ALA A 198 15.03 -2.30 8.11
CA ALA A 198 14.51 -3.09 6.99
C ALA A 198 15.62 -3.42 5.97
N ALA A 199 16.51 -2.48 5.66
CA ALA A 199 17.62 -2.71 4.72
C ALA A 199 18.68 -3.69 5.25
N LEU A 200 18.83 -3.79 6.55
CA LEU A 200 19.77 -4.71 7.22
C LEU A 200 19.19 -6.12 7.45
N GLU A 201 17.90 -6.35 7.20
CA GLU A 201 17.32 -7.69 7.26
C GLU A 201 17.92 -8.56 6.14
N PRO A 202 18.56 -9.71 6.47
CA PRO A 202 19.30 -10.51 5.49
C PRO A 202 18.46 -11.04 4.32
N THR A 203 17.14 -11.15 4.52
CA THR A 203 16.20 -11.65 3.51
C THR A 203 15.59 -10.54 2.65
N VAL A 204 15.84 -9.26 2.97
CA VAL A 204 15.37 -8.12 2.18
C VAL A 204 16.30 -7.87 1.01
N GLN A 205 15.80 -8.07 -0.19
CA GLN A 205 16.56 -7.85 -1.42
C GLN A 205 16.58 -6.38 -1.83
N ARG A 206 15.49 -5.66 -1.59
CA ARG A 206 15.34 -4.25 -1.98
C ARG A 206 14.26 -3.54 -1.20
N ILE A 207 14.41 -2.23 -1.07
CA ILE A 207 13.43 -1.32 -0.50
C ILE A 207 13.13 -0.25 -1.54
N PHE A 208 11.84 0.06 -1.71
CA PHE A 208 11.37 1.14 -2.57
C PHE A 208 10.97 2.32 -1.69
N VAL A 209 11.66 3.42 -1.84
CA VAL A 209 11.35 4.70 -1.18
C VAL A 209 11.40 5.83 -2.20
N ASN A 210 10.84 6.99 -1.85
CA ASN A 210 10.99 8.18 -2.67
C ASN A 210 12.49 8.51 -2.84
N ALA A 211 12.86 9.01 -4.02
CA ALA A 211 14.26 9.35 -4.33
C ALA A 211 14.87 10.37 -3.35
N ALA A 212 14.06 11.27 -2.79
CA ALA A 212 14.48 12.23 -1.78
C ALA A 212 14.82 11.61 -0.41
N ILE A 213 14.37 10.36 -0.15
CA ILE A 213 14.67 9.62 1.09
C ILE A 213 15.96 8.78 0.94
N LYS A 214 16.33 8.45 -0.29
CA LYS A 214 17.50 7.59 -0.61
C LYS A 214 18.87 8.29 -0.29
#